data_7f6cef8a1e4e2144d163c58d4d8ef69f
#
_entry.id   7f6cef8a1e4e2144d163c58d4d8ef69f
#
_cell.length_a   1.000
_cell.length_b   1.000
_cell.length_c   1.000
_cell.angle_alpha   90.00
_cell.angle_beta   90.00
_cell.angle_gamma   90.00
#
_symmetry.space_group_name_H-M   'P 1'
#
loop_
_entity.id
_entity.type
_entity.pdbx_description
1 polymer ?
#
loop_
_entity_poly.entity_id
_entity_poly.type
_entity_poly.pdbx_seq_one_letter_code
_entity_poly.pdbx_strand_id
1 'polypeptide(L)'
;PTRAFIIVVKEDLVRSTLVKSDAGPVAGRTLEALKMNVIADFPTGTYTYHQMASVFFDRHALGVLKESMSHTEGCGITFVRIGPRAATGGPLVQETHSYWDGEADRETPVIWPAGDRPHLWWDALPLSLRPWIERPGVYEQPVWLLPGQVSGRSPVEGARPIEARVRVQDGGTIAVPAGRFDTRKVAVATAAGADLFWFDRRPPHVLVMLETAAGRRLLLARTQRLDYWNHTAPGDEALVEPRAPATPAP
;
A
#
# COMPACT_ATOMS: atom_id res chain seq x y z
N PRO A 1 6.45 -14.42 13.88
CA PRO A 1 6.59 -13.23 13.02
C PRO A 1 5.79 -13.43 11.74
N THR A 2 5.02 -12.42 11.37
CA THR A 2 4.26 -12.38 10.13
C THR A 2 5.17 -11.89 9.01
N ARG A 3 5.04 -12.47 7.81
CA ARG A 3 5.74 -11.98 6.62
C ARG A 3 4.82 -11.06 5.83
N ALA A 4 5.39 -9.98 5.30
CA ALA A 4 4.70 -9.12 4.36
C ALA A 4 5.64 -8.83 3.16
N PHE A 5 5.05 -8.75 1.98
CA PHE A 5 5.73 -8.36 0.75
C PHE A 5 5.14 -7.06 0.23
N ILE A 6 6.01 -6.14 -0.16
CA ILE A 6 5.62 -4.95 -0.93
C ILE A 6 6.25 -5.09 -2.30
N ILE A 7 5.43 -5.34 -3.31
CA ILE A 7 5.86 -5.55 -4.69
C ILE A 7 5.42 -4.36 -5.52
N VAL A 8 6.37 -3.69 -6.18
CA VAL A 8 6.06 -2.56 -7.05
C VAL A 8 6.49 -2.89 -8.48
N VAL A 9 5.55 -2.86 -9.40
CA VAL A 9 5.80 -3.12 -10.83
C VAL A 9 5.11 -2.08 -11.71
N LYS A 10 5.67 -1.87 -12.91
CA LYS A 10 5.02 -1.11 -13.97
C LYS A 10 4.03 -2.01 -14.69
N GLU A 11 2.85 -1.48 -14.96
CA GLU A 11 1.84 -2.14 -15.80
C GLU A 11 1.21 -1.13 -16.76
N ASP A 12 0.67 -1.64 -17.87
CA ASP A 12 -0.12 -0.86 -18.81
C ASP A 12 -1.59 -1.16 -18.59
N LEU A 13 -2.38 -0.15 -18.22
CA LEU A 13 -3.80 -0.28 -17.97
C LEU A 13 -4.61 0.26 -19.14
N VAL A 14 -5.68 -0.42 -19.51
CA VAL A 14 -6.69 0.10 -20.44
C VAL A 14 -7.39 1.29 -19.81
N ARG A 15 -7.33 2.47 -20.44
CA ARG A 15 -7.87 3.74 -19.89
C ARG A 15 -9.35 3.65 -19.51
N SER A 16 -10.14 2.96 -20.34
CA SER A 16 -11.60 2.89 -20.15
C SER A 16 -12.04 1.99 -19.01
N THR A 17 -11.20 1.09 -18.52
CA THR A 17 -11.59 0.08 -17.51
C THR A 17 -10.63 0.02 -16.33
N LEU A 18 -9.45 0.64 -16.45
CA LEU A 18 -8.34 0.54 -15.50
C LEU A 18 -7.94 -0.92 -15.19
N VAL A 19 -8.13 -1.84 -16.16
CA VAL A 19 -7.62 -3.21 -16.07
C VAL A 19 -6.33 -3.35 -16.86
N LYS A 20 -5.52 -4.35 -16.54
CA LYS A 20 -4.29 -4.67 -17.23
C LYS A 20 -4.55 -4.89 -18.72
N SER A 21 -3.72 -4.31 -19.58
CA SER A 21 -3.75 -4.55 -21.01
C SER A 21 -2.95 -5.80 -21.35
N ASP A 22 -3.58 -6.80 -21.95
CA ASP A 22 -2.89 -8.01 -22.42
C ASP A 22 -2.03 -7.72 -23.66
N ALA A 23 -2.39 -6.70 -24.42
CA ALA A 23 -1.64 -6.26 -25.60
C ALA A 23 -0.42 -5.37 -25.26
N GLY A 24 -0.15 -5.14 -23.98
CA GLY A 24 0.87 -4.16 -23.55
C GLY A 24 0.47 -2.72 -23.85
N PRO A 25 1.45 -1.82 -24.08
CA PRO A 25 1.19 -0.41 -24.33
C PRO A 25 0.56 -0.20 -25.73
N VAL A 26 -0.56 0.50 -25.78
CA VAL A 26 -1.25 0.90 -27.01
C VAL A 26 -1.54 2.40 -26.96
N ALA A 27 -0.98 3.17 -27.89
CA ALA A 27 -1.12 4.62 -27.94
C ALA A 27 -2.60 5.06 -27.89
N GLY A 28 -2.90 6.04 -27.04
CA GLY A 28 -4.25 6.57 -26.84
C GLY A 28 -5.20 5.64 -26.06
N ARG A 29 -4.96 4.34 -26.01
CA ARG A 29 -5.81 3.35 -25.36
C ARG A 29 -5.36 2.98 -23.95
N THR A 30 -4.05 2.97 -23.71
CA THR A 30 -3.49 2.58 -22.40
C THR A 30 -2.88 3.77 -21.66
N LEU A 31 -2.68 3.59 -20.38
CA LEU A 31 -1.88 4.46 -19.53
C LEU A 31 -0.85 3.61 -18.77
N GLU A 32 0.32 4.16 -18.52
CA GLU A 32 1.30 3.53 -17.67
C GLU A 32 0.91 3.71 -16.18
N ALA A 33 0.92 2.63 -15.45
CA ALA A 33 0.65 2.61 -14.01
C ALA A 33 1.81 1.98 -13.25
N LEU A 34 2.00 2.40 -12.01
CA LEU A 34 2.69 1.59 -11.02
C LEU A 34 1.63 0.82 -10.23
N LYS A 35 1.78 -0.47 -10.15
CA LYS A 35 0.99 -1.32 -9.26
C LYS A 35 1.86 -1.65 -8.05
N MET A 36 1.33 -1.38 -6.86
CA MET A 36 1.91 -1.81 -5.60
C MET A 36 0.98 -2.86 -4.98
N ASN A 37 1.50 -4.07 -4.77
CA ASN A 37 0.84 -5.09 -3.97
C ASN A 37 1.48 -5.14 -2.60
N VAL A 38 0.66 -5.09 -1.56
CA VAL A 38 1.04 -5.40 -0.18
C VAL A 38 0.37 -6.71 0.17
N ILE A 39 1.17 -7.75 0.38
CA ILE A 39 0.70 -9.10 0.67
C ILE A 39 1.16 -9.45 2.08
N ALA A 40 0.26 -9.95 2.92
CA ALA A 40 0.59 -10.35 4.27
C ALA A 40 -0.18 -11.63 4.66
N ASP A 41 0.56 -12.57 5.27
CA ASP A 41 0.04 -13.83 5.78
C ASP A 41 0.14 -13.84 7.29
N PHE A 42 -0.99 -14.13 7.95
CA PHE A 42 -1.09 -14.17 9.40
C PHE A 42 -1.51 -15.57 9.87
N PRO A 43 -0.62 -16.35 10.48
CA PRO A 43 -1.01 -17.61 11.11
C PRO A 43 -1.88 -17.31 12.34
N THR A 44 -3.01 -17.98 12.45
CA THR A 44 -3.99 -17.84 13.55
C THR A 44 -4.19 -19.15 14.33
N GLY A 45 -3.18 -20.00 14.38
CA GLY A 45 -3.23 -21.31 15.01
C GLY A 45 -3.47 -22.41 13.97
N THR A 46 -4.73 -22.74 13.67
CA THR A 46 -5.07 -23.85 12.77
C THR A 46 -5.11 -23.49 11.29
N TYR A 47 -5.16 -22.20 10.94
CA TYR A 47 -5.19 -21.71 9.55
C TYR A 47 -4.49 -20.36 9.42
N THR A 48 -4.27 -19.95 8.20
CA THR A 48 -3.58 -18.68 7.87
C THR A 48 -4.56 -17.73 7.20
N TYR A 49 -4.56 -16.47 7.64
CA TYR A 49 -5.23 -15.39 6.94
C TYR A 49 -4.33 -14.87 5.83
N HIS A 50 -4.88 -14.70 4.65
CA HIS A 50 -4.24 -14.04 3.53
C HIS A 50 -4.85 -12.67 3.30
N GLN A 51 -4.01 -11.65 3.28
CA GLN A 51 -4.42 -10.29 2.97
C GLN A 51 -3.60 -9.75 1.80
N MET A 52 -4.26 -9.13 0.85
CA MET A 52 -3.59 -8.43 -0.24
C MET A 52 -4.29 -7.11 -0.53
N ALA A 53 -3.53 -6.02 -0.51
CA ALA A 53 -3.94 -4.75 -1.09
C ALA A 53 -3.20 -4.54 -2.41
N SER A 54 -3.93 -4.17 -3.46
CA SER A 54 -3.38 -3.79 -4.76
C SER A 54 -3.75 -2.35 -5.05
N VAL A 55 -2.77 -1.46 -5.01
CA VAL A 55 -2.95 -0.04 -5.28
C VAL A 55 -2.32 0.30 -6.63
N PHE A 56 -3.06 0.98 -7.48
CA PHE A 56 -2.61 1.40 -8.80
C PHE A 56 -2.47 2.91 -8.84
N PHE A 57 -1.32 3.36 -9.30
CA PHE A 57 -0.96 4.78 -9.40
C PHE A 57 -0.76 5.16 -10.86
N ASP A 58 -1.14 6.37 -11.22
CA ASP A 58 -0.57 6.99 -12.42
C ASP A 58 0.95 7.05 -12.26
N ARG A 59 1.69 6.54 -13.23
CA ARG A 59 3.16 6.44 -13.12
C ARG A 59 3.85 7.79 -13.01
N HIS A 60 3.30 8.82 -13.64
CA HIS A 60 3.93 10.14 -13.74
C HIS A 60 3.48 11.07 -12.62
N ALA A 61 2.17 11.09 -12.32
CA ALA A 61 1.59 11.94 -11.29
C ALA A 61 1.63 11.33 -9.89
N LEU A 62 1.82 10.00 -9.78
CA LEU A 62 1.72 9.21 -8.54
C LEU A 62 0.35 9.37 -7.82
N GLY A 63 -0.66 9.84 -8.51
CA GLY A 63 -2.04 9.83 -8.04
C GLY A 63 -2.61 8.41 -8.05
N VAL A 64 -3.38 8.06 -7.01
CA VAL A 64 -4.04 6.77 -6.95
C VAL A 64 -5.16 6.70 -7.98
N LEU A 65 -5.15 5.68 -8.83
CA LEU A 65 -6.16 5.42 -9.85
C LEU A 65 -7.28 4.54 -9.30
N LYS A 66 -6.92 3.53 -8.56
CA LYS A 66 -7.82 2.58 -7.90
C LYS A 66 -7.06 1.77 -6.86
N GLU A 67 -7.82 1.15 -5.99
CA GLU A 67 -7.35 0.18 -5.02
C GLU A 67 -8.28 -1.03 -4.98
N SER A 68 -7.76 -2.21 -4.68
CA SER A 68 -8.55 -3.37 -4.32
C SER A 68 -7.87 -4.10 -3.16
N MET A 69 -8.68 -4.66 -2.28
CA MET A 69 -8.25 -5.44 -1.14
C MET A 69 -8.97 -6.78 -1.14
N SER A 70 -8.26 -7.84 -0.79
CA SER A 70 -8.84 -9.13 -0.46
C SER A 70 -8.36 -9.59 0.92
N HIS A 71 -9.27 -10.15 1.67
CA HIS A 71 -9.01 -10.84 2.92
C HIS A 71 -9.64 -12.23 2.85
N THR A 72 -8.82 -13.26 2.97
CA THR A 72 -9.28 -14.65 2.93
C THR A 72 -8.92 -15.32 4.24
N GLU A 73 -9.89 -15.95 4.84
CA GLU A 73 -9.74 -16.68 6.10
C GLU A 73 -10.47 -18.04 6.04
N GLY A 74 -10.33 -18.85 7.08
CA GLY A 74 -10.99 -20.16 7.14
C GLY A 74 -12.53 -20.11 7.12
N CYS A 75 -13.14 -18.96 7.42
CA CYS A 75 -14.58 -18.75 7.46
C CYS A 75 -15.14 -18.19 6.13
N GLY A 76 -14.35 -17.42 5.38
CA GLY A 76 -14.82 -16.79 4.14
C GLY A 76 -13.89 -15.74 3.57
N ILE A 77 -14.43 -14.95 2.65
CA ILE A 77 -13.68 -13.93 1.91
C ILE A 77 -14.37 -12.58 2.04
N THR A 78 -13.58 -11.53 2.23
CA THR A 78 -13.99 -10.15 2.04
C THR A 78 -13.16 -9.54 0.91
N PHE A 79 -13.82 -8.91 -0.04
CA PHE A 79 -13.21 -8.16 -1.13
C PHE A 79 -13.75 -6.74 -1.14
N VAL A 80 -12.85 -5.76 -1.23
CA VAL A 80 -13.19 -4.35 -1.38
C VAL A 80 -12.45 -3.79 -2.58
N ARG A 81 -13.14 -3.02 -3.41
CA ARG A 81 -12.56 -2.22 -4.47
C ARG A 81 -12.97 -0.76 -4.28
N ILE A 82 -12.01 0.17 -4.38
CA ILE A 82 -12.27 1.60 -4.47
C ILE A 82 -11.71 2.12 -5.78
N GLY A 83 -12.53 2.77 -6.55
CA GLY A 83 -12.13 3.33 -7.84
C GLY A 83 -13.26 4.10 -8.52
N PRO A 84 -13.00 4.72 -9.67
CA PRO A 84 -14.06 5.35 -10.44
C PRO A 84 -15.08 4.30 -10.91
N ARG A 85 -16.36 4.66 -10.87
CA ARG A 85 -17.47 3.79 -11.32
C ARG A 85 -17.45 3.53 -12.82
N ALA A 86 -17.08 4.53 -13.59
CA ALA A 86 -16.83 4.43 -15.01
C ALA A 86 -15.44 5.00 -15.28
N ALA A 87 -14.84 4.61 -16.40
CA ALA A 87 -13.49 5.03 -16.80
C ALA A 87 -13.10 6.43 -16.32
N THR A 88 -11.84 6.60 -16.05
CA THR A 88 -11.11 7.83 -15.70
C THR A 88 -11.99 9.10 -15.56
N GLY A 89 -12.28 9.50 -14.30
CA GLY A 89 -12.91 10.78 -13.98
C GLY A 89 -14.33 10.73 -13.44
N GLY A 90 -14.92 9.54 -13.26
CA GLY A 90 -16.20 9.37 -12.57
C GLY A 90 -16.06 9.50 -11.03
N PRO A 91 -17.18 9.60 -10.30
CA PRO A 91 -17.16 9.58 -8.86
C PRO A 91 -16.55 8.27 -8.35
N LEU A 92 -15.77 8.38 -7.27
CA LEU A 92 -15.21 7.20 -6.62
C LEU A 92 -16.32 6.45 -5.89
N VAL A 93 -16.29 5.13 -6.03
CA VAL A 93 -17.16 4.22 -5.28
C VAL A 93 -16.33 3.14 -4.61
N GLN A 94 -16.78 2.73 -3.44
CA GLN A 94 -16.35 1.52 -2.78
C GLN A 94 -17.35 0.42 -3.09
N GLU A 95 -16.88 -0.65 -3.71
CA GLU A 95 -17.59 -1.90 -3.91
C GLU A 95 -17.14 -2.89 -2.84
N THR A 96 -18.06 -3.51 -2.14
CA THR A 96 -17.76 -4.46 -1.06
C THR A 96 -18.49 -5.77 -1.32
N HIS A 97 -17.74 -6.86 -1.34
CA HIS A 97 -18.24 -8.24 -1.34
C HIS A 97 -17.72 -8.90 -0.05
N SER A 98 -18.62 -9.35 0.80
CA SER A 98 -18.27 -9.92 2.08
C SER A 98 -19.20 -11.09 2.41
N TYR A 99 -18.71 -12.09 3.15
CA TYR A 99 -19.56 -13.16 3.66
C TYR A 99 -20.23 -12.78 5.01
N TRP A 100 -19.91 -11.59 5.53
CA TRP A 100 -20.50 -11.09 6.78
C TRP A 100 -21.89 -10.49 6.54
N ASP A 101 -22.84 -10.83 7.42
CA ASP A 101 -24.18 -10.26 7.39
C ASP A 101 -24.13 -8.72 7.53
N GLY A 102 -24.92 -8.03 6.72
CA GLY A 102 -25.00 -6.57 6.68
C GLY A 102 -23.85 -5.87 5.95
N GLU A 103 -22.81 -6.59 5.50
CA GLU A 103 -21.67 -6.01 4.79
C GLU A 103 -21.64 -6.37 3.29
N ALA A 104 -22.38 -7.41 2.88
CA ALA A 104 -22.27 -7.96 1.54
C ALA A 104 -22.89 -7.09 0.45
N ASP A 105 -22.26 -7.20 -0.75
CA ASP A 105 -22.73 -6.73 -2.05
C ASP A 105 -23.24 -5.27 -2.06
N ARG A 106 -22.37 -4.37 -1.60
CA ARG A 106 -22.71 -2.96 -1.53
C ARG A 106 -21.83 -2.10 -2.42
N GLU A 107 -22.41 -1.05 -2.93
CA GLU A 107 -21.72 0.12 -3.44
C GLU A 107 -21.95 1.32 -2.54
N THR A 108 -20.88 2.01 -2.16
CA THR A 108 -20.93 3.20 -1.33
C THR A 108 -20.09 4.31 -1.98
N PRO A 109 -20.60 5.54 -2.13
CA PRO A 109 -19.81 6.62 -2.69
C PRO A 109 -18.67 7.00 -1.75
N VAL A 110 -17.47 7.24 -2.31
CA VAL A 110 -16.33 7.81 -1.60
C VAL A 110 -16.23 9.28 -1.97
N ILE A 111 -16.55 10.15 -1.02
CA ILE A 111 -16.64 11.60 -1.25
C ILE A 111 -15.49 12.27 -0.52
N TRP A 112 -14.59 12.89 -1.26
CA TRP A 112 -13.56 13.74 -0.69
C TRP A 112 -14.17 15.08 -0.26
N PRO A 113 -13.82 15.58 0.94
CA PRO A 113 -14.20 16.92 1.34
C PRO A 113 -13.67 17.98 0.38
N ALA A 114 -14.41 19.05 0.18
CA ALA A 114 -14.01 20.16 -0.68
C ALA A 114 -12.76 20.87 -0.15
N GLY A 115 -11.96 21.41 -1.06
CA GLY A 115 -10.73 22.16 -0.75
C GLY A 115 -9.53 21.64 -1.53
N ASP A 116 -8.36 22.22 -1.24
CA ASP A 116 -7.09 22.01 -1.93
C ASP A 116 -6.12 21.09 -1.16
N ARG A 117 -6.58 20.50 -0.03
CA ARG A 117 -5.74 19.57 0.73
C ARG A 117 -5.43 18.33 -0.10
N PRO A 118 -4.18 17.83 -0.10
CA PRO A 118 -3.82 16.58 -0.76
C PRO A 118 -4.66 15.41 -0.24
N HIS A 119 -5.06 14.55 -1.16
CA HIS A 119 -5.78 13.32 -0.87
C HIS A 119 -4.79 12.16 -0.82
N LEU A 120 -4.70 11.50 0.31
CA LEU A 120 -3.88 10.32 0.51
C LEU A 120 -4.74 9.10 0.83
N TRP A 121 -4.28 7.94 0.43
CA TRP A 121 -4.89 6.65 0.73
C TRP A 121 -3.92 5.90 1.63
N TRP A 122 -4.38 5.37 2.77
CA TRP A 122 -3.48 4.76 3.74
C TRP A 122 -2.68 3.60 3.13
N ASP A 123 -3.36 2.72 2.38
CA ASP A 123 -2.72 1.55 1.77
C ASP A 123 -1.73 1.95 0.65
N ALA A 124 -1.80 3.18 0.14
CA ALA A 124 -0.88 3.75 -0.83
C ALA A 124 0.38 4.39 -0.21
N LEU A 125 0.39 4.67 1.09
CA LEU A 125 1.43 5.47 1.75
C LEU A 125 2.86 4.95 1.53
N PRO A 126 3.14 3.62 1.48
CA PRO A 126 4.49 3.13 1.22
C PRO A 126 5.11 3.61 -0.10
N LEU A 127 4.29 4.02 -1.07
CA LEU A 127 4.76 4.58 -2.33
C LEU A 127 4.47 6.09 -2.44
N SER A 128 3.26 6.53 -2.11
CA SER A 128 2.84 7.94 -2.29
C SER A 128 3.58 8.93 -1.39
N LEU A 129 4.19 8.48 -0.28
CA LEU A 129 5.00 9.34 0.59
C LEU A 129 6.44 9.53 0.10
N ARG A 130 6.93 8.76 -0.86
CA ARG A 130 8.33 8.86 -1.33
C ARG A 130 8.71 10.25 -1.86
N PRO A 131 7.90 10.95 -2.65
CA PRO A 131 8.22 12.32 -3.07
C PRO A 131 8.24 13.34 -1.92
N TRP A 132 7.56 13.04 -0.81
CA TRP A 132 7.49 13.96 0.33
C TRP A 132 8.79 13.99 1.13
N ILE A 133 9.54 12.88 1.17
CA ILE A 133 10.78 12.79 1.94
C ILE A 133 11.92 13.63 1.36
N GLU A 134 11.82 14.03 0.10
CA GLU A 134 12.78 14.93 -0.54
C GLU A 134 12.62 16.40 -0.11
N ARG A 135 11.50 16.73 0.56
CA ARG A 135 11.28 18.06 1.10
C ARG A 135 12.38 18.40 2.13
N PRO A 136 13.03 19.57 2.00
CA PRO A 136 14.12 19.94 2.90
C PRO A 136 13.62 20.22 4.33
N GLY A 137 14.47 19.94 5.32
CA GLY A 137 14.20 20.25 6.73
C GLY A 137 13.01 19.50 7.31
N VAL A 138 12.28 20.16 8.19
CA VAL A 138 11.00 19.70 8.72
C VAL A 138 9.88 20.29 7.86
N TYR A 139 9.02 19.42 7.35
CA TYR A 139 7.87 19.80 6.52
C TYR A 139 6.61 19.24 7.13
N GLU A 140 5.54 20.04 7.15
CA GLU A 140 4.24 19.60 7.69
C GLU A 140 3.10 20.13 6.82
N GLN A 141 2.11 19.28 6.59
CA GLN A 141 0.93 19.64 5.79
C GLN A 141 -0.33 18.90 6.24
N PRO A 142 -1.48 19.58 6.38
CA PRO A 142 -2.77 18.94 6.53
C PRO A 142 -3.17 18.25 5.23
N VAL A 143 -3.79 17.06 5.37
CA VAL A 143 -4.24 16.24 4.24
C VAL A 143 -5.62 15.63 4.56
N TRP A 144 -6.29 15.11 3.53
CA TRP A 144 -7.38 14.17 3.70
C TRP A 144 -6.82 12.75 3.52
N LEU A 145 -7.14 11.87 4.45
CA LEU A 145 -6.68 10.48 4.43
C LEU A 145 -7.86 9.53 4.29
N LEU A 146 -7.89 8.73 3.24
CA LEU A 146 -8.77 7.57 3.17
C LEU A 146 -8.16 6.47 4.06
N PRO A 147 -8.86 5.97 5.08
CA PRO A 147 -8.35 4.91 5.95
C PRO A 147 -8.02 3.64 5.20
N GLY A 148 -7.11 2.83 5.76
CA GLY A 148 -6.74 1.53 5.19
C GLY A 148 -7.93 0.59 5.09
N GLN A 149 -7.98 -0.15 3.98
CA GLN A 149 -9.08 -1.06 3.66
C GLN A 149 -8.77 -2.51 4.01
N VAL A 150 -7.51 -2.82 4.36
CA VAL A 150 -7.08 -4.20 4.66
C VAL A 150 -7.68 -4.68 5.98
N SER A 151 -8.81 -5.34 5.89
CA SER A 151 -9.57 -5.86 7.03
C SER A 151 -10.44 -7.04 6.61
N GLY A 152 -10.74 -7.95 7.53
CA GLY A 152 -11.76 -8.98 7.34
C GLY A 152 -13.18 -8.44 7.40
N ARG A 153 -13.35 -7.20 7.86
CA ARG A 153 -14.64 -6.50 7.99
C ARG A 153 -14.58 -5.20 7.20
N SER A 154 -15.72 -4.81 6.63
CA SER A 154 -15.86 -3.53 5.91
C SER A 154 -16.93 -2.66 6.57
N PRO A 155 -16.63 -1.39 6.89
CA PRO A 155 -17.61 -0.50 7.50
C PRO A 155 -18.88 -0.37 6.64
N VAL A 156 -20.04 -0.42 7.30
CA VAL A 156 -21.36 -0.31 6.63
C VAL A 156 -21.52 1.03 5.92
N GLU A 157 -20.97 2.10 6.51
CA GLU A 157 -21.00 3.44 5.91
C GLU A 157 -20.02 3.61 4.74
N GLY A 158 -19.19 2.59 4.47
CA GLY A 158 -18.15 2.67 3.48
C GLY A 158 -16.91 3.46 3.94
N ALA A 159 -15.96 3.60 3.04
CA ALA A 159 -14.73 4.34 3.29
C ALA A 159 -15.00 5.85 3.29
N ARG A 160 -14.67 6.51 4.39
CA ARG A 160 -14.80 7.96 4.56
C ARG A 160 -13.44 8.60 4.78
N PRO A 161 -13.05 9.59 3.97
CA PRO A 161 -11.85 10.37 4.23
C PRO A 161 -11.91 11.07 5.59
N ILE A 162 -10.80 11.03 6.32
CA ILE A 162 -10.64 11.66 7.63
C ILE A 162 -9.55 12.73 7.57
N GLU A 163 -9.57 13.66 8.50
CA GLU A 163 -8.49 14.62 8.64
C GLU A 163 -7.22 13.94 9.14
N ALA A 164 -6.11 14.28 8.51
CA ALA A 164 -4.79 13.84 8.93
C ALA A 164 -3.76 14.95 8.72
N ARG A 165 -2.59 14.75 9.32
CA ARG A 165 -1.45 15.64 9.20
C ARG A 165 -0.22 14.82 8.88
N VAL A 166 0.42 15.15 7.79
CA VAL A 166 1.71 14.55 7.41
C VAL A 166 2.82 15.45 7.92
N ARG A 167 3.79 14.87 8.63
CA ARG A 167 5.01 15.56 9.08
C ARG A 167 6.23 14.77 8.64
N VAL A 168 7.12 15.43 7.90
CA VAL A 168 8.39 14.86 7.45
C VAL A 168 9.53 15.49 8.26
N GLN A 169 10.45 14.65 8.72
CA GLN A 169 11.61 15.11 9.51
C GLN A 169 12.78 14.13 9.35
N ASP A 170 13.90 14.46 9.97
CA ASP A 170 15.00 13.52 10.09
C ASP A 170 14.55 12.24 10.82
N GLY A 171 14.91 11.08 10.29
CA GLY A 171 14.60 9.76 10.86
C GLY A 171 15.79 9.12 11.57
N GLY A 172 16.99 9.72 11.41
CA GLY A 172 18.22 9.15 11.90
C GLY A 172 18.60 7.83 11.24
N THR A 173 19.55 7.13 11.84
CA THR A 173 20.01 5.81 11.38
C THR A 173 19.17 4.71 12.04
N ILE A 174 18.50 3.90 11.23
CA ILE A 174 17.70 2.76 11.68
C ILE A 174 18.41 1.45 11.33
N ALA A 175 18.49 0.53 12.28
CA ALA A 175 18.96 -0.83 12.08
C ALA A 175 17.75 -1.78 11.99
N VAL A 176 17.69 -2.53 10.89
CA VAL A 176 16.67 -3.55 10.59
C VAL A 176 17.35 -4.81 10.05
N PRO A 177 16.67 -5.95 9.91
CA PRO A 177 17.30 -7.17 9.39
C PRO A 177 18.01 -7.01 8.05
N ALA A 178 17.54 -6.11 7.17
CA ALA A 178 18.19 -5.80 5.89
C ALA A 178 19.49 -4.97 6.01
N GLY A 179 19.83 -4.45 7.21
CA GLY A 179 21.02 -3.63 7.45
C GLY A 179 20.73 -2.30 8.17
N ARG A 180 21.64 -1.34 7.99
CA ARG A 180 21.54 0.00 8.57
C ARG A 180 21.24 1.01 7.46
N PHE A 181 20.28 1.91 7.74
CA PHE A 181 19.79 2.89 6.77
C PHE A 181 19.77 4.29 7.40
N ASP A 182 20.26 5.28 6.68
CA ASP A 182 20.01 6.68 7.00
C ASP A 182 18.63 7.05 6.47
N THR A 183 17.76 7.55 7.33
CA THR A 183 16.34 7.63 7.02
C THR A 183 15.76 9.03 7.15
N ARG A 184 14.66 9.21 6.43
CA ARG A 184 13.68 10.27 6.69
C ARG A 184 12.45 9.62 7.33
N LYS A 185 11.94 10.26 8.39
CA LYS A 185 10.72 9.83 9.06
C LYS A 185 9.53 10.66 8.61
N VAL A 186 8.46 9.98 8.27
CA VAL A 186 7.16 10.59 7.99
C VAL A 186 6.18 10.10 9.05
N ALA A 187 5.56 11.04 9.75
CA ALA A 187 4.44 10.77 10.64
C ALA A 187 3.14 11.15 9.93
N VAL A 188 2.16 10.25 9.93
CA VAL A 188 0.79 10.49 9.45
C VAL A 188 -0.11 10.43 10.67
N ALA A 189 -0.47 11.59 11.19
CA ALA A 189 -1.22 11.74 12.44
C ALA A 189 -2.71 11.95 12.15
N THR A 190 -3.55 11.23 12.88
CA THR A 190 -5.02 11.36 12.90
C THR A 190 -5.49 11.54 14.34
N ALA A 191 -6.78 11.68 14.57
CA ALA A 191 -7.35 11.69 15.91
C ALA A 191 -7.11 10.36 16.68
N ALA A 192 -6.90 9.24 15.97
CA ALA A 192 -6.64 7.93 16.57
C ALA A 192 -5.17 7.69 16.94
N GLY A 193 -4.25 8.59 16.56
CA GLY A 193 -2.81 8.46 16.78
C GLY A 193 -2.01 8.69 15.51
N ALA A 194 -0.74 8.31 15.54
CA ALA A 194 0.17 8.53 14.42
C ALA A 194 0.80 7.22 13.92
N ASP A 195 0.73 7.02 12.61
CA ASP A 195 1.52 6.00 11.92
C ASP A 195 2.86 6.61 11.51
N LEU A 196 3.94 5.89 11.75
CA LEU A 196 5.31 6.37 11.56
C LEU A 196 5.99 5.51 10.49
N PHE A 197 6.49 6.18 9.46
CA PHE A 197 7.16 5.55 8.32
C PHE A 197 8.60 6.05 8.25
N TRP A 198 9.58 5.14 8.14
CA TRP A 198 10.98 5.48 7.91
C TRP A 198 11.38 5.02 6.51
N PHE A 199 11.82 5.94 5.69
CA PHE A 199 12.28 5.67 4.32
C PHE A 199 13.78 5.86 4.20
N ASP A 200 14.46 5.02 3.43
CA ASP A 200 15.87 5.24 3.06
C ASP A 200 16.00 6.59 2.35
N ARG A 201 16.95 7.42 2.75
CA ARG A 201 17.25 8.68 2.07
C ARG A 201 17.68 8.48 0.62
N ARG A 202 18.27 7.32 0.31
CA ARG A 202 18.72 7.01 -1.04
C ARG A 202 17.55 6.56 -1.91
N PRO A 203 17.45 7.08 -3.16
CA PRO A 203 16.47 6.57 -4.11
C PRO A 203 16.61 5.04 -4.31
N PRO A 204 15.52 4.31 -4.48
CA PRO A 204 14.14 4.76 -4.69
C PRO A 204 13.34 4.93 -3.39
N HIS A 205 13.99 5.30 -2.28
CA HIS A 205 13.36 5.60 -1.00
C HIS A 205 12.52 4.44 -0.46
N VAL A 206 13.19 3.31 -0.27
CA VAL A 206 12.51 2.09 0.23
C VAL A 206 11.96 2.34 1.63
N LEU A 207 10.79 1.80 1.93
CA LEU A 207 10.27 1.77 3.29
C LEU A 207 11.14 0.83 4.14
N VAL A 208 11.82 1.40 5.14
CA VAL A 208 12.73 0.67 6.05
C VAL A 208 11.98 0.15 7.27
N MET A 209 11.09 0.98 7.82
CA MET A 209 10.29 0.62 8.99
C MET A 209 8.95 1.34 8.95
N LEU A 210 7.90 0.64 9.38
CA LEU A 210 6.58 1.19 9.69
C LEU A 210 6.24 0.81 11.12
N GLU A 211 5.76 1.78 11.89
CA GLU A 211 5.13 1.57 13.19
C GLU A 211 3.76 2.25 13.18
N THR A 212 2.70 1.47 13.40
CA THR A 212 1.34 2.00 13.39
C THR A 212 0.93 2.50 14.77
N ALA A 213 -0.06 3.39 14.84
CA ALA A 213 -0.67 3.86 16.08
C ALA A 213 -1.17 2.71 16.96
N ALA A 214 -1.54 1.56 16.37
CA ALA A 214 -1.93 0.33 17.04
C ALA A 214 -0.73 -0.51 17.55
N GLY A 215 0.51 -0.01 17.41
CA GLY A 215 1.73 -0.69 17.87
C GLY A 215 2.23 -1.84 16.98
N ARG A 216 1.68 -2.01 15.78
CA ARG A 216 2.22 -2.98 14.81
C ARG A 216 3.50 -2.43 14.21
N ARG A 217 4.50 -3.31 14.02
CA ARG A 217 5.78 -2.95 13.40
C ARG A 217 6.07 -3.83 12.19
N LEU A 218 6.47 -3.19 11.09
CA LEU A 218 7.07 -3.83 9.93
C LEU A 218 8.52 -3.38 9.82
N LEU A 219 9.44 -4.32 9.66
CA LEU A 219 10.86 -4.07 9.50
C LEU A 219 11.33 -4.63 8.16
N LEU A 220 12.08 -3.85 7.42
CA LEU A 220 12.66 -4.30 6.16
C LEU A 220 13.62 -5.47 6.41
N ALA A 221 13.28 -6.64 5.86
CA ALA A 221 14.10 -7.83 5.94
C ALA A 221 14.97 -8.00 4.69
N ARG A 222 14.49 -7.59 3.53
CA ARG A 222 15.19 -7.65 2.24
C ARG A 222 14.56 -6.70 1.25
N THR A 223 15.35 -6.16 0.33
CA THR A 223 14.89 -5.49 -0.87
C THR A 223 15.70 -5.94 -2.07
N GLN A 224 15.06 -6.10 -3.21
CA GLN A 224 15.70 -6.52 -4.47
C GLN A 224 14.87 -6.12 -5.67
N ARG A 225 15.48 -6.16 -6.86
CA ARG A 225 14.78 -6.16 -8.15
C ARG A 225 14.79 -7.57 -8.68
N LEU A 226 13.61 -8.07 -9.02
CA LEU A 226 13.40 -9.43 -9.51
C LEU A 226 12.25 -9.42 -10.50
N ASP A 227 12.41 -10.04 -11.63
CA ASP A 227 11.36 -10.34 -12.60
C ASP A 227 10.61 -11.61 -12.17
N TYR A 228 9.98 -11.55 -10.99
CA TYR A 228 9.37 -12.67 -10.27
C TYR A 228 8.39 -13.49 -11.12
N TRP A 229 7.78 -12.88 -12.15
CA TRP A 229 6.88 -13.58 -13.06
C TRP A 229 7.59 -14.62 -13.94
N ASN A 230 8.91 -14.60 -14.05
CA ASN A 230 9.74 -15.58 -14.72
C ASN A 230 10.32 -16.63 -13.76
N HIS A 231 10.04 -16.51 -12.45
CA HIS A 231 10.52 -17.40 -11.41
C HIS A 231 9.33 -18.12 -10.78
N THR A 232 8.88 -19.21 -11.40
CA THR A 232 7.67 -19.95 -11.04
C THR A 232 7.91 -21.43 -10.80
N ALA A 233 9.18 -21.87 -10.80
CA ALA A 233 9.55 -23.25 -10.54
C ALA A 233 9.65 -23.53 -9.02
N PRO A 234 9.44 -24.78 -8.57
CA PRO A 234 9.73 -25.20 -7.21
C PRO A 234 11.18 -24.88 -6.85
N GLY A 235 11.41 -24.20 -5.71
CA GLY A 235 12.73 -23.74 -5.26
C GLY A 235 12.96 -22.25 -5.51
N ASP A 236 12.23 -21.61 -6.42
CA ASP A 236 12.36 -20.17 -6.70
C ASP A 236 11.92 -19.29 -5.51
N GLU A 237 11.14 -19.83 -4.56
CA GLU A 237 10.79 -19.16 -3.31
C GLU A 237 12.03 -18.75 -2.49
N ALA A 238 13.14 -19.43 -2.63
CA ALA A 238 14.43 -19.07 -2.00
C ALA A 238 14.94 -17.69 -2.46
N LEU A 239 14.55 -17.24 -3.65
CA LEU A 239 14.90 -15.92 -4.17
C LEU A 239 14.30 -14.78 -3.36
N VAL A 240 13.22 -15.00 -2.65
CA VAL A 240 12.53 -13.99 -1.84
C VAL A 240 12.66 -14.21 -0.34
N GLU A 241 13.33 -15.30 0.08
CA GLU A 241 13.60 -15.56 1.48
C GLU A 241 14.54 -14.49 2.09
N PRO A 242 14.31 -14.04 3.34
CA PRO A 242 15.27 -13.21 4.05
C PRO A 242 16.62 -13.92 4.13
N ARG A 243 17.70 -13.21 3.83
CA ARG A 243 19.05 -13.76 4.08
C ARG A 243 19.23 -13.88 5.60
N ALA A 244 19.81 -15.00 6.03
CA ALA A 244 20.25 -15.12 7.41
C ALA A 244 21.17 -13.92 7.76
N PRO A 245 21.05 -13.32 8.96
CA PRO A 245 21.98 -12.27 9.37
C PRO A 245 23.40 -12.83 9.24
N ALA A 246 24.28 -12.05 8.60
CA ALA A 246 25.70 -12.41 8.52
C ALA A 246 26.19 -12.63 9.96
N THR A 247 26.70 -13.84 10.25
CA THR A 247 27.37 -14.11 11.51
C THR A 247 28.52 -13.11 11.60
N PRO A 248 28.64 -12.31 12.68
CA PRO A 248 29.81 -11.46 12.83
C PRO A 248 31.05 -12.34 12.75
N ALA A 249 31.99 -11.95 11.91
CA ALA A 249 33.30 -12.60 11.85
C ALA A 249 33.94 -12.59 13.24
N PRO A 250 34.60 -13.66 13.67
CA PRO A 250 35.20 -13.80 14.98
C PRO A 250 36.27 -12.74 15.22
#